data_b6e6997200c5cd14c1b6ff210b8d8547
#
_entry.id   b6e6997200c5cd14c1b6ff210b8d8547
#
_cell.length_a   1.000
_cell.length_b   1.000
_cell.length_c   1.000
_cell.angle_alpha   90.00
_cell.angle_beta   90.00
_cell.angle_gamma   90.00
#
_symmetry.space_group_name_H-M   'P 1'
#
loop_
_entity.id
_entity.type
_entity.pdbx_description
1 polymer ?
#
loop_
_entity_poly.entity_id
_entity_poly.type
_entity_poly.pdbx_seq_one_letter_code
_entity_poly.pdbx_strand_id
1 'polypeptide(L)'
;MAPTTKAESDPNLIAEIDRLEGQSDTCYQGLRLFKHEWNFAAWLSLAECARRLESSLAPRQYGSGRHKVAVINLARASAQMCRFVRSHGKGSIRAPSTFHWSRHLAEEAATAFQVAWEYSMFCIDFPAWHRNLYAAELVGPSTIRFHAGTSELDRRVSAYQKGIRPAPIQKEEPAEEMPAPTQKVRELFDEVIRRSKARRKYGVEFGNADQLRKELADLYSERLSAKFRRYPDISLGSYTLGKFRSLYVGLLALVSAHEHLCFLWGRSFGLPVESVTILWPRSKWTKLLAYYSGLTANEIDPMLQDLTFSASQIQDLQVMPFVPLAEDGSLVAVAPAFPLASNWEENILRVCSYLRPELYSATSLTKEDEMRAKLRNVVNFPRRPSGPYRLGNGVPDLDLLIEDTTANVLVLAELKWPRKPYAPREIVERDSEIRKGVSQIRAVKKFVSANPRFFVDRKYLPKLVSEYSEVHYCVISRDHLIATESSEFPIFPYDAFLAEMSSSKDTSSALKFLNSADWLPVEGKDYISQWITNRAAGVTVLSELFLLKESDAPIATSQ
;
A
#
# COMPACT_ATOMS: atom_id res chain seq x y z
N MET A 1 26.17 -21.84 5.22
CA MET A 1 25.09 -22.71 4.74
C MET A 1 24.38 -21.99 3.60
N ALA A 2 23.80 -22.72 2.65
CA ALA A 2 22.92 -22.07 1.66
C ALA A 2 21.66 -21.53 2.37
N PRO A 3 21.08 -20.42 1.88
CA PRO A 3 19.83 -19.90 2.46
C PRO A 3 18.68 -20.88 2.23
N THR A 4 17.89 -21.13 3.27
CA THR A 4 16.75 -22.06 3.25
C THR A 4 15.49 -21.39 3.77
N THR A 5 14.32 -21.78 3.25
CA THR A 5 13.02 -21.42 3.84
C THR A 5 12.84 -22.10 5.19
N LYS A 6 11.91 -21.64 6.04
CA LYS A 6 11.66 -22.27 7.34
C LYS A 6 11.30 -23.74 7.19
N ALA A 7 10.51 -24.11 6.19
CA ALA A 7 10.09 -25.49 5.94
C ALA A 7 11.26 -26.43 5.54
N GLU A 8 12.33 -25.86 4.98
CA GLU A 8 13.52 -26.58 4.51
C GLU A 8 14.68 -26.53 5.52
N SER A 9 14.54 -25.74 6.60
CA SER A 9 15.59 -25.48 7.57
C SER A 9 15.67 -26.59 8.61
N ASP A 10 16.90 -26.83 9.06
CA ASP A 10 17.12 -27.75 10.16
C ASP A 10 16.56 -27.17 11.48
N PRO A 11 16.13 -28.02 12.44
CA PRO A 11 15.56 -27.57 13.72
C PRO A 11 16.48 -26.65 14.53
N ASN A 12 17.79 -26.78 14.43
CA ASN A 12 18.74 -25.94 15.16
C ASN A 12 18.77 -24.51 14.59
N LEU A 13 18.69 -24.39 13.26
CA LEU A 13 18.59 -23.08 12.61
C LEU A 13 17.28 -22.38 12.99
N ILE A 14 16.18 -23.13 12.99
CA ILE A 14 14.86 -22.62 13.41
C ILE A 14 14.93 -22.12 14.85
N ALA A 15 15.43 -22.95 15.78
CA ALA A 15 15.52 -22.59 17.20
C ALA A 15 16.40 -21.36 17.43
N GLU A 16 17.50 -21.22 16.68
CA GLU A 16 18.38 -20.06 16.82
C GLU A 16 17.75 -18.78 16.25
N ILE A 17 17.07 -18.86 15.11
CA ILE A 17 16.34 -17.70 14.56
C ILE A 17 15.20 -17.29 15.49
N ASP A 18 14.40 -18.23 16.02
CA ASP A 18 13.33 -17.97 16.98
C ASP A 18 13.89 -17.31 18.27
N ARG A 19 15.05 -17.77 18.74
CA ARG A 19 15.76 -17.15 19.90
C ARG A 19 16.17 -15.70 19.61
N LEU A 20 16.72 -15.44 18.42
CA LEU A 20 17.15 -14.10 18.01
C LEU A 20 15.95 -13.17 17.80
N GLU A 21 14.85 -13.69 17.26
CA GLU A 21 13.58 -12.94 17.17
C GLU A 21 13.11 -12.53 18.57
N GLY A 22 12.99 -13.48 19.51
CA GLY A 22 12.60 -13.18 20.88
C GLY A 22 13.54 -12.19 21.60
N GLN A 23 14.84 -12.21 21.27
CA GLN A 23 15.78 -11.21 21.74
C GLN A 23 15.50 -9.83 21.13
N SER A 24 15.24 -9.75 19.81
CA SER A 24 14.93 -8.50 19.13
C SER A 24 13.66 -7.84 19.66
N ASP A 25 12.68 -8.64 20.09
CA ASP A 25 11.41 -8.18 20.65
C ASP A 25 11.59 -7.41 21.97
N THR A 26 12.76 -7.46 22.59
CA THR A 26 13.09 -6.68 23.79
C THR A 26 13.67 -5.28 23.50
N CYS A 27 13.82 -4.90 22.23
CA CYS A 27 14.53 -3.67 21.82
C CYS A 27 13.97 -2.38 22.41
N TYR A 28 12.68 -2.34 22.74
CA TYR A 28 12.02 -1.18 23.34
C TYR A 28 12.28 -1.04 24.84
N GLN A 29 12.80 -2.09 25.50
CA GLN A 29 13.05 -2.05 26.94
C GLN A 29 14.06 -0.95 27.28
N GLY A 30 13.75 -0.17 28.30
CA GLY A 30 14.61 0.92 28.76
C GLY A 30 14.49 2.23 27.97
N LEU A 31 13.63 2.33 26.97
CA LEU A 31 13.39 3.60 26.28
C LEU A 31 12.88 4.67 27.27
N ARG A 32 13.57 5.80 27.31
CA ARG A 32 13.22 6.92 28.22
C ARG A 32 11.84 7.49 27.92
N LEU A 33 11.41 7.39 26.67
CA LEU A 33 10.09 7.84 26.20
C LEU A 33 8.93 7.22 27.03
N PHE A 34 9.09 6.00 27.58
CA PHE A 34 8.07 5.34 28.42
C PHE A 34 7.94 5.92 29.84
N LYS A 35 8.80 6.86 30.21
CA LYS A 35 8.65 7.62 31.46
C LYS A 35 7.56 8.68 31.38
N HIS A 36 7.18 9.06 30.16
CA HIS A 36 6.10 10.01 29.90
C HIS A 36 4.74 9.30 29.82
N GLU A 37 3.69 10.09 29.91
CA GLU A 37 2.33 9.62 29.62
C GLU A 37 2.24 9.18 28.16
N TRP A 38 1.54 8.06 27.89
CA TRP A 38 1.52 7.43 26.57
C TRP A 38 1.07 8.37 25.44
N ASN A 39 0.09 9.25 25.74
CA ASN A 39 -0.44 10.19 24.77
C ASN A 39 0.57 11.29 24.39
N PHE A 40 1.31 11.80 25.37
CA PHE A 40 2.40 12.74 25.11
C PHE A 40 3.55 12.07 24.36
N ALA A 41 3.91 10.85 24.72
CA ALA A 41 4.92 10.06 24.03
C ALA A 41 4.51 9.71 22.59
N ALA A 42 3.23 9.40 22.33
CA ALA A 42 2.71 9.18 21.00
C ALA A 42 2.78 10.45 20.13
N TRP A 43 2.42 11.60 20.69
CA TRP A 43 2.57 12.88 20.00
C TRP A 43 4.04 13.21 19.70
N LEU A 44 4.95 13.01 20.65
CA LEU A 44 6.39 13.19 20.41
C LEU A 44 6.89 12.32 19.26
N SER A 45 6.39 11.10 19.16
CA SER A 45 6.72 10.17 18.07
C SER A 45 6.25 10.67 16.71
N LEU A 46 5.04 11.20 16.64
CA LEU A 46 4.49 11.80 15.42
C LEU A 46 5.25 13.07 15.03
N ALA A 47 5.57 13.93 16.00
CA ALA A 47 6.31 15.16 15.77
C ALA A 47 7.74 14.87 15.27
N GLU A 48 8.43 13.88 15.83
CA GLU A 48 9.76 13.46 15.36
C GLU A 48 9.69 12.88 13.94
N CYS A 49 8.68 12.08 13.63
CA CYS A 49 8.47 11.57 12.29
C CYS A 49 8.26 12.71 11.27
N ALA A 50 7.37 13.65 11.57
CA ALA A 50 7.10 14.79 10.70
C ALA A 50 8.36 15.64 10.48
N ARG A 51 9.15 15.88 11.54
CA ARG A 51 10.43 16.59 11.47
C ARG A 51 11.45 15.88 10.56
N ARG A 52 11.52 14.55 10.62
CA ARG A 52 12.40 13.76 9.72
C ARG A 52 11.96 13.84 8.27
N LEU A 53 10.67 13.83 8.01
CA LEU A 53 10.13 14.02 6.67
C LEU A 53 10.53 15.38 6.10
N GLU A 54 10.38 16.46 6.85
CA GLU A 54 10.78 17.80 6.43
C GLU A 54 12.29 17.90 6.15
N SER A 55 13.12 17.26 6.98
CA SER A 55 14.58 17.30 6.82
C SER A 55 15.09 16.43 5.67
N SER A 56 14.38 15.37 5.32
CA SER A 56 14.80 14.41 4.29
C SER A 56 14.32 14.76 2.87
N LEU A 57 13.41 15.74 2.74
CA LEU A 57 12.74 16.04 1.49
C LEU A 57 12.94 17.50 1.08
N ALA A 58 13.73 17.70 0.04
CA ALA A 58 13.68 18.96 -0.68
C ALA A 58 12.26 19.14 -1.29
N PRO A 59 11.67 20.35 -1.25
CA PRO A 59 10.29 20.60 -1.71
C PRO A 59 9.94 20.10 -3.12
N ARG A 60 10.97 19.90 -3.97
CA ARG A 60 10.83 19.42 -5.36
C ARG A 60 10.62 17.90 -5.48
N GLN A 61 10.69 17.15 -4.38
CA GLN A 61 10.59 15.68 -4.40
C GLN A 61 9.23 15.14 -3.96
N TYR A 62 8.29 16.02 -3.58
CA TYR A 62 6.92 15.63 -3.26
C TYR A 62 6.26 14.93 -4.45
N GLY A 63 5.82 13.69 -4.24
CA GLY A 63 5.19 12.86 -5.28
C GLY A 63 6.12 11.88 -5.98
N SER A 64 7.45 12.00 -5.86
CA SER A 64 8.38 11.04 -6.41
C SER A 64 8.23 9.64 -5.77
N GLY A 65 8.60 8.58 -6.51
CA GLY A 65 8.58 7.21 -5.97
C GLY A 65 9.43 7.06 -4.69
N ARG A 66 10.57 7.75 -4.60
CA ARG A 66 11.43 7.79 -3.41
C ARG A 66 10.73 8.42 -2.21
N HIS A 67 9.99 9.52 -2.42
CA HIS A 67 9.20 10.15 -1.38
C HIS A 67 8.13 9.19 -0.83
N LYS A 68 7.38 8.53 -1.69
CA LYS A 68 6.35 7.56 -1.27
C LYS A 68 6.94 6.43 -0.42
N VAL A 69 8.08 5.87 -0.81
CA VAL A 69 8.77 4.81 -0.05
C VAL A 69 9.24 5.32 1.33
N ALA A 70 9.82 6.52 1.38
CA ALA A 70 10.25 7.12 2.64
C ALA A 70 9.06 7.33 3.59
N VAL A 71 7.93 7.87 3.09
CA VAL A 71 6.71 8.07 3.89
C VAL A 71 6.14 6.74 4.40
N ILE A 72 6.11 5.68 3.58
CA ILE A 72 5.65 4.35 3.98
C ILE A 72 6.47 3.82 5.16
N ASN A 73 7.79 3.88 5.05
CA ASN A 73 8.67 3.37 6.10
C ASN A 73 8.57 4.20 7.39
N LEU A 74 8.47 5.53 7.27
CA LEU A 74 8.27 6.42 8.41
C LEU A 74 6.90 6.20 9.07
N ALA A 75 5.84 5.94 8.29
CA ALA A 75 4.53 5.60 8.82
C ALA A 75 4.54 4.29 9.62
N ARG A 76 5.26 3.28 9.14
CA ARG A 76 5.46 2.00 9.86
C ARG A 76 6.20 2.20 11.17
N ALA A 77 7.33 2.89 11.14
CA ALA A 77 8.11 3.19 12.35
C ALA A 77 7.28 3.99 13.36
N SER A 78 6.52 5.00 12.92
CA SER A 78 5.65 5.78 13.80
C SER A 78 4.51 4.95 14.38
N ALA A 79 3.91 4.07 13.59
CA ALA A 79 2.89 3.15 14.08
C ALA A 79 3.46 2.20 15.14
N GLN A 80 4.68 1.67 14.91
CA GLN A 80 5.37 0.82 15.89
C GLN A 80 5.68 1.57 17.17
N MET A 81 6.13 2.82 17.07
CA MET A 81 6.30 3.68 18.25
C MET A 81 5.01 3.90 19.02
N CYS A 82 3.92 4.21 18.31
CA CYS A 82 2.61 4.38 18.95
C CYS A 82 2.16 3.10 19.67
N ARG A 83 2.45 1.92 19.12
CA ARG A 83 2.19 0.62 19.77
C ARG A 83 3.04 0.45 21.03
N PHE A 84 4.34 0.71 20.94
CA PHE A 84 5.25 0.62 22.08
C PHE A 84 4.81 1.54 23.23
N VAL A 85 4.55 2.83 22.94
CA VAL A 85 4.15 3.77 23.99
C VAL A 85 2.78 3.44 24.57
N ARG A 86 1.85 2.92 23.76
CA ARG A 86 0.53 2.49 24.24
C ARG A 86 0.61 1.28 25.17
N SER A 87 1.52 0.35 24.89
CA SER A 87 1.68 -0.89 25.67
C SER A 87 2.53 -0.69 26.92
N HIS A 88 3.49 0.23 26.91
CA HIS A 88 4.53 0.36 27.94
C HIS A 88 4.64 1.75 28.59
N GLY A 89 3.99 2.76 28.00
CA GLY A 89 3.96 4.11 28.56
C GLY A 89 3.11 4.18 29.83
N LYS A 90 3.31 5.23 30.61
CA LYS A 90 2.48 5.48 31.80
C LYS A 90 1.04 5.74 31.37
N GLY A 91 0.10 5.18 32.10
CA GLY A 91 -1.32 5.44 31.91
C GLY A 91 -1.64 6.93 32.03
N SER A 92 -2.46 7.44 31.13
CA SER A 92 -3.03 8.79 31.20
C SER A 92 -4.51 8.72 30.92
N ILE A 93 -5.30 9.23 31.85
CA ILE A 93 -6.76 9.29 31.72
C ILE A 93 -7.19 10.56 30.98
N ARG A 94 -6.34 11.60 30.96
CA ARG A 94 -6.66 12.91 30.38
C ARG A 94 -5.64 13.31 29.33
N ALA A 95 -6.10 14.06 28.35
CA ALA A 95 -5.18 14.71 27.41
C ALA A 95 -4.19 15.60 28.18
N PRO A 96 -2.88 15.58 27.85
CA PRO A 96 -1.92 16.46 28.49
C PRO A 96 -2.37 17.92 28.34
N SER A 97 -2.18 18.71 29.40
CA SER A 97 -2.52 20.14 29.39
C SER A 97 -1.67 20.94 28.39
N THR A 98 -0.50 20.43 28.04
CA THR A 98 0.43 21.05 27.10
C THR A 98 1.21 20.02 26.30
N PHE A 99 1.33 20.23 25.00
CA PHE A 99 2.25 19.53 24.13
C PHE A 99 3.41 20.48 23.83
N HIS A 100 4.60 20.17 24.31
CA HIS A 100 5.78 21.00 24.13
C HIS A 100 6.97 20.19 23.67
N TRP A 101 7.85 20.84 22.94
CA TRP A 101 9.09 20.29 22.42
C TRP A 101 10.30 20.94 23.11
N SER A 102 11.26 20.14 23.51
CA SER A 102 12.54 20.61 24.01
C SER A 102 13.67 19.77 23.44
N ARG A 103 14.92 20.25 23.52
CA ARG A 103 16.07 19.50 23.02
C ARG A 103 16.17 18.11 23.65
N HIS A 104 15.96 17.99 24.94
CA HIS A 104 16.00 16.70 25.65
C HIS A 104 14.90 15.73 25.15
N LEU A 105 13.68 16.22 24.99
CA LEU A 105 12.56 15.43 24.45
C LEU A 105 12.81 15.04 22.99
N ALA A 106 13.45 15.91 22.21
CA ALA A 106 13.87 15.59 20.86
C ALA A 106 14.85 14.41 20.80
N GLU A 107 15.84 14.41 21.70
CA GLU A 107 16.83 13.33 21.80
C GLU A 107 16.18 11.99 22.21
N GLU A 108 15.24 12.02 23.17
CA GLU A 108 14.47 10.84 23.57
C GLU A 108 13.58 10.31 22.44
N ALA A 109 12.86 11.20 21.76
CA ALA A 109 12.01 10.83 20.63
C ALA A 109 12.82 10.29 19.45
N ALA A 110 13.96 10.91 19.13
CA ALA A 110 14.84 10.47 18.07
C ALA A 110 15.43 9.08 18.35
N THR A 111 15.85 8.81 19.58
CA THR A 111 16.37 7.51 20.00
C THR A 111 15.30 6.44 19.89
N ALA A 112 14.12 6.70 20.42
CA ALA A 112 13.02 5.76 20.38
C ALA A 112 12.50 5.54 18.95
N PHE A 113 12.49 6.59 18.13
CA PHE A 113 12.15 6.48 16.70
C PHE A 113 13.14 5.60 15.94
N GLN A 114 14.43 5.74 16.21
CA GLN A 114 15.46 4.90 15.59
C GLN A 114 15.24 3.42 15.92
N VAL A 115 14.98 3.10 17.17
CA VAL A 115 14.65 1.73 17.60
C VAL A 115 13.41 1.21 16.88
N ALA A 116 12.35 2.00 16.82
CA ALA A 116 11.12 1.60 16.13
C ALA A 116 11.32 1.45 14.62
N TRP A 117 12.15 2.31 14.02
CA TRP A 117 12.51 2.21 12.60
C TRP A 117 13.21 0.89 12.29
N GLU A 118 14.26 0.57 13.00
CA GLU A 118 15.02 -0.67 12.82
C GLU A 118 14.14 -1.89 13.11
N TYR A 119 13.39 -1.87 14.22
CA TYR A 119 12.47 -2.96 14.57
C TYR A 119 11.32 -3.14 13.58
N SER A 120 10.86 -2.09 12.91
CA SER A 120 9.81 -2.21 11.90
C SER A 120 10.21 -3.09 10.71
N MET A 121 11.50 -3.20 10.42
CA MET A 121 12.03 -4.12 9.41
C MET A 121 12.02 -5.56 9.90
N PHE A 122 12.34 -5.80 11.17
CA PHE A 122 12.20 -7.12 11.81
C PHE A 122 10.76 -7.63 11.72
N CYS A 123 9.77 -6.74 11.92
CA CYS A 123 8.34 -7.04 11.76
C CYS A 123 7.93 -7.42 10.32
N ILE A 124 8.83 -7.29 9.34
CA ILE A 124 8.62 -7.76 7.97
C ILE A 124 9.35 -9.08 7.74
N ASP A 125 10.63 -9.12 8.08
CA ASP A 125 11.52 -10.21 7.70
C ASP A 125 11.22 -11.51 8.45
N PHE A 126 11.07 -11.47 9.78
CA PHE A 126 10.73 -12.67 10.56
C PHE A 126 9.35 -13.25 10.17
N PRO A 127 8.27 -12.45 10.10
CA PRO A 127 7.00 -12.98 9.61
C PRO A 127 7.04 -13.51 8.17
N ALA A 128 7.88 -12.96 7.29
CA ALA A 128 8.06 -13.48 5.95
C ALA A 128 8.75 -14.84 5.96
N TRP A 129 9.79 -15.01 6.77
CA TRP A 129 10.48 -16.27 6.93
C TRP A 129 9.57 -17.35 7.58
N HIS A 130 8.84 -17.01 8.65
CA HIS A 130 7.87 -17.92 9.28
C HIS A 130 6.79 -18.44 8.31
N ARG A 131 6.54 -17.69 7.23
CA ARG A 131 5.58 -18.04 6.19
C ARG A 131 6.20 -18.63 4.92
N ASN A 132 7.49 -18.98 4.98
CA ASN A 132 8.26 -19.50 3.85
C ASN A 132 8.31 -18.57 2.61
N LEU A 133 8.12 -17.27 2.82
CA LEU A 133 8.26 -16.26 1.76
C LEU A 133 9.72 -15.84 1.55
N TYR A 134 10.52 -15.94 2.63
CA TYR A 134 11.94 -15.65 2.64
C TYR A 134 12.74 -16.87 3.02
N ALA A 135 13.94 -16.97 2.48
CA ALA A 135 14.97 -17.88 2.98
C ALA A 135 15.88 -17.14 3.97
N ALA A 136 16.48 -17.86 4.90
CA ALA A 136 17.39 -17.29 5.90
C ALA A 136 18.68 -18.08 6.01
N GLU A 137 19.74 -17.39 6.40
CA GLU A 137 21.01 -17.98 6.82
C GLU A 137 21.59 -17.22 8.02
N LEU A 138 22.30 -17.93 8.89
CA LEU A 138 23.10 -17.31 9.95
C LEU A 138 24.48 -16.98 9.38
N VAL A 139 24.83 -15.70 9.37
CA VAL A 139 26.15 -15.22 8.94
C VAL A 139 27.04 -14.84 10.11
N GLY A 140 26.56 -14.98 11.33
CA GLY A 140 27.27 -14.75 12.59
C GLY A 140 26.42 -15.14 13.80
N PRO A 141 26.96 -15.11 15.02
CA PRO A 141 26.26 -15.57 16.22
C PRO A 141 25.00 -14.78 16.60
N SER A 142 24.86 -13.57 16.09
CA SER A 142 23.67 -12.73 16.27
C SER A 142 23.27 -12.02 14.96
N THR A 143 23.66 -12.58 13.83
CA THR A 143 23.43 -11.97 12.51
C THR A 143 22.70 -12.93 11.59
N ILE A 144 21.51 -12.53 11.16
CA ILE A 144 20.67 -13.27 10.22
C ILE A 144 20.66 -12.49 8.89
N ARG A 145 20.74 -13.22 7.79
CA ARG A 145 20.51 -12.69 6.45
C ARG A 145 19.23 -13.29 5.87
N PHE A 146 18.29 -12.44 5.49
CA PHE A 146 17.05 -12.84 4.84
C PHE A 146 17.09 -12.56 3.35
N HIS A 147 16.85 -13.59 2.55
CA HIS A 147 16.78 -13.54 1.10
C HIS A 147 15.33 -13.54 0.63
N ALA A 148 15.00 -12.73 -0.34
CA ALA A 148 13.65 -12.63 -0.91
C ALA A 148 13.32 -13.78 -1.89
N GLY A 149 13.83 -14.97 -1.64
CA GLY A 149 13.63 -16.20 -2.41
C GLY A 149 14.87 -17.07 -2.41
N THR A 150 14.72 -18.34 -2.81
CA THR A 150 15.81 -19.33 -2.87
C THR A 150 16.43 -19.43 -4.27
N SER A 151 15.69 -19.04 -5.31
CA SER A 151 16.10 -19.11 -6.72
C SER A 151 16.15 -17.70 -7.36
N GLU A 152 16.81 -17.60 -8.51
CA GLU A 152 16.80 -16.39 -9.30
C GLU A 152 15.37 -16.00 -9.74
N LEU A 153 14.56 -17.00 -10.10
CA LEU A 153 13.15 -16.78 -10.47
C LEU A 153 12.34 -16.18 -9.31
N ASP A 154 12.51 -16.71 -8.08
CA ASP A 154 11.83 -16.18 -6.89
C ASP A 154 12.22 -14.72 -6.64
N ARG A 155 13.49 -14.38 -6.80
CA ARG A 155 13.97 -13.00 -6.63
C ARG A 155 13.37 -12.07 -7.68
N ARG A 156 13.28 -12.50 -8.94
CA ARG A 156 12.64 -11.74 -10.03
C ARG A 156 11.15 -11.55 -9.76
N VAL A 157 10.44 -12.58 -9.30
CA VAL A 157 9.03 -12.51 -8.88
C VAL A 157 8.88 -11.55 -7.69
N SER A 158 9.75 -11.65 -6.68
CA SER A 158 9.75 -10.74 -5.54
C SER A 158 10.00 -9.28 -5.94
N ALA A 159 10.93 -9.03 -6.86
CA ALA A 159 11.18 -7.70 -7.40
C ALA A 159 9.94 -7.15 -8.12
N TYR A 160 9.27 -7.98 -8.93
CA TYR A 160 8.02 -7.62 -9.60
C TYR A 160 6.92 -7.28 -8.58
N GLN A 161 6.71 -8.09 -7.55
CA GLN A 161 5.72 -7.85 -6.48
C GLN A 161 6.01 -6.56 -5.69
N LYS A 162 7.28 -6.20 -5.53
CA LYS A 162 7.70 -4.92 -4.91
C LYS A 162 7.51 -3.70 -5.83
N GLY A 163 7.00 -3.91 -7.03
CA GLY A 163 6.62 -2.84 -7.96
C GLY A 163 7.66 -2.51 -9.02
N ILE A 164 8.75 -3.30 -9.13
CA ILE A 164 9.70 -3.16 -10.22
C ILE A 164 9.08 -3.74 -11.48
N ARG A 165 8.96 -2.92 -12.51
CA ARG A 165 8.39 -3.29 -13.81
C ARG A 165 9.44 -3.10 -14.88
N PRO A 166 9.67 -4.08 -15.78
CA PRO A 166 10.47 -3.88 -16.99
C PRO A 166 9.88 -2.80 -17.89
N ALA A 167 10.72 -2.10 -18.62
CA ALA A 167 10.34 -0.96 -19.46
C ALA A 167 9.11 -1.20 -20.39
N PRO A 168 8.92 -2.38 -21.02
CA PRO A 168 7.73 -2.62 -21.84
C PRO A 168 6.42 -2.64 -21.06
N ILE A 169 6.47 -2.94 -19.76
CA ILE A 169 5.31 -3.04 -18.87
C ILE A 169 5.11 -1.76 -18.06
N GLN A 170 6.16 -0.94 -17.96
CA GLN A 170 6.06 0.41 -17.39
C GLN A 170 5.19 1.29 -18.29
N LYS A 171 3.88 1.18 -18.17
CA LYS A 171 3.06 2.36 -18.46
C LYS A 171 3.29 3.29 -17.27
N GLU A 172 4.04 4.36 -17.49
CA GLU A 172 4.04 5.50 -16.59
C GLU A 172 2.56 5.88 -16.37
N GLU A 173 2.00 5.41 -15.27
CA GLU A 173 0.92 6.21 -14.68
C GLU A 173 1.61 7.52 -14.36
N PRO A 174 1.20 8.62 -14.99
CA PRO A 174 1.84 9.91 -14.73
C PRO A 174 1.85 10.09 -13.22
N ALA A 175 3.06 10.34 -12.68
CA ALA A 175 3.22 10.60 -11.27
C ALA A 175 2.11 11.56 -10.87
N GLU A 176 1.38 11.22 -9.80
CA GLU A 176 0.34 12.12 -9.27
C GLU A 176 1.03 13.35 -8.73
N GLU A 177 1.47 14.22 -9.62
CA GLU A 177 1.96 15.52 -9.22
C GLU A 177 0.79 16.27 -8.59
N MET A 178 1.03 16.73 -7.38
CA MET A 178 0.13 17.70 -6.75
C MET A 178 -0.07 18.85 -7.73
N PRO A 179 -1.30 19.29 -8.00
CA PRO A 179 -1.52 20.38 -8.93
C PRO A 179 -0.74 21.58 -8.45
N ALA A 180 -0.01 22.22 -9.36
CA ALA A 180 0.64 23.49 -9.05
C ALA A 180 -0.44 24.45 -8.52
N PRO A 181 -0.22 25.09 -7.37
CA PRO A 181 -1.20 26.00 -6.81
C PRO A 181 -1.46 27.15 -7.79
N THR A 182 -2.73 27.44 -8.04
CA THR A 182 -3.14 28.58 -8.85
C THR A 182 -2.63 29.89 -8.23
N GLN A 183 -2.56 30.97 -9.01
CA GLN A 183 -2.16 32.28 -8.51
C GLN A 183 -3.03 32.69 -7.30
N LYS A 184 -4.35 32.47 -7.38
CA LYS A 184 -5.29 32.73 -6.30
C LYS A 184 -4.94 31.96 -5.01
N VAL A 185 -4.59 30.68 -5.13
CA VAL A 185 -4.18 29.85 -3.99
C VAL A 185 -2.87 30.38 -3.36
N ARG A 186 -1.91 30.81 -4.17
CA ARG A 186 -0.66 31.42 -3.67
C ARG A 186 -0.92 32.70 -2.88
N GLU A 187 -1.75 33.58 -3.39
CA GLU A 187 -2.13 34.84 -2.72
C GLU A 187 -2.83 34.56 -1.38
N LEU A 188 -3.69 33.54 -1.31
CA LEU A 188 -4.33 33.13 -0.07
C LEU A 188 -3.33 32.59 0.95
N PHE A 189 -2.31 31.82 0.52
CA PHE A 189 -1.24 31.39 1.42
C PHE A 189 -0.50 32.58 2.01
N ASP A 190 -0.11 33.56 1.20
CA ASP A 190 0.58 34.76 1.64
C ASP A 190 -0.27 35.60 2.62
N GLU A 191 -1.59 35.68 2.37
CA GLU A 191 -2.51 36.38 3.26
C GLU A 191 -2.60 35.67 4.63
N VAL A 192 -2.76 34.34 4.64
CA VAL A 192 -2.82 33.56 5.89
C VAL A 192 -1.51 33.72 6.69
N ILE A 193 -0.35 33.61 6.03
CA ILE A 193 0.97 33.78 6.69
C ILE A 193 1.12 35.17 7.30
N ARG A 194 0.73 36.24 6.60
CA ARG A 194 0.78 37.62 7.13
C ARG A 194 -0.06 37.81 8.39
N ARG A 195 -1.15 37.03 8.56
CA ARG A 195 -2.04 37.10 9.71
C ARG A 195 -1.67 36.08 10.81
N SER A 196 -0.68 35.23 10.57
CA SER A 196 -0.27 34.18 11.50
C SER A 196 0.63 34.72 12.63
N LYS A 197 0.63 34.05 13.79
CA LYS A 197 1.38 34.46 14.97
C LYS A 197 2.07 33.27 15.63
N ALA A 198 3.34 33.43 15.99
CA ALA A 198 4.03 32.48 16.82
C ALA A 198 3.48 32.51 18.25
N ARG A 199 3.15 31.34 18.82
CA ARG A 199 2.79 31.17 20.21
C ARG A 199 3.87 30.34 20.90
N ARG A 200 4.60 30.91 21.86
CA ARG A 200 5.79 30.32 22.53
C ARG A 200 5.60 28.88 23.07
N LYS A 201 4.37 28.44 23.35
CA LYS A 201 4.09 27.12 23.94
C LYS A 201 3.23 26.20 23.05
N TYR A 202 2.73 26.67 21.91
CA TYR A 202 1.69 25.97 21.14
C TYR A 202 1.96 25.98 19.63
N GLY A 203 3.19 26.30 19.22
CA GLY A 203 3.54 26.39 17.81
C GLY A 203 3.06 27.68 17.14
N VAL A 204 2.65 27.57 15.88
CA VAL A 204 2.15 28.69 15.09
C VAL A 204 0.62 28.67 15.09
N GLU A 205 0.02 29.78 15.47
CA GLU A 205 -1.40 30.03 15.21
C GLU A 205 -1.52 30.64 13.82
N PHE A 206 -1.89 29.83 12.84
CA PHE A 206 -2.15 30.32 11.49
C PHE A 206 -3.39 31.21 11.47
N GLY A 207 -3.36 32.25 10.62
CA GLY A 207 -4.52 33.10 10.36
C GLY A 207 -5.71 32.29 9.83
N ASN A 208 -6.87 32.94 9.65
CA ASN A 208 -8.03 32.25 9.10
C ASN A 208 -7.70 31.71 7.69
N ALA A 209 -7.72 30.38 7.56
CA ALA A 209 -7.40 29.66 6.34
C ALA A 209 -8.64 29.02 5.66
N ASP A 210 -9.85 29.41 6.03
CA ASP A 210 -11.06 28.74 5.54
C ASP A 210 -11.25 28.90 4.03
N GLN A 211 -10.98 30.09 3.50
CA GLN A 211 -11.04 30.30 2.05
C GLN A 211 -9.94 29.53 1.31
N LEU A 212 -8.72 29.51 1.83
CA LEU A 212 -7.62 28.72 1.28
C LEU A 212 -7.98 27.24 1.22
N ARG A 213 -8.53 26.68 2.30
CA ARG A 213 -8.93 25.26 2.38
C ARG A 213 -10.06 24.96 1.41
N LYS A 214 -10.99 25.89 1.23
CA LYS A 214 -12.08 25.73 0.26
C LYS A 214 -11.54 25.67 -1.18
N GLU A 215 -10.67 26.60 -1.58
CA GLU A 215 -10.04 26.57 -2.91
C GLU A 215 -9.23 25.28 -3.14
N LEU A 216 -8.55 24.78 -2.11
CA LEU A 216 -7.85 23.49 -2.20
C LEU A 216 -8.84 22.32 -2.30
N ALA A 217 -9.96 22.33 -1.57
CA ALA A 217 -10.98 21.31 -1.68
C ALA A 217 -11.60 21.27 -3.08
N ASP A 218 -11.90 22.41 -3.66
CA ASP A 218 -12.42 22.54 -5.04
C ASP A 218 -11.40 21.98 -6.05
N LEU A 219 -10.11 22.34 -5.91
CA LEU A 219 -9.01 21.84 -6.75
C LEU A 219 -8.84 20.32 -6.66
N TYR A 220 -8.86 19.76 -5.45
CA TYR A 220 -8.79 18.31 -5.25
C TYR A 220 -10.03 17.60 -5.76
N SER A 221 -11.22 18.18 -5.58
CA SER A 221 -12.48 17.61 -6.08
C SER A 221 -12.47 17.50 -7.60
N GLU A 222 -12.04 18.52 -8.32
CA GLU A 222 -11.91 18.50 -9.77
C GLU A 222 -10.95 17.41 -10.24
N ARG A 223 -9.76 17.37 -9.65
CA ARG A 223 -8.72 16.40 -10.02
C ARG A 223 -9.11 14.96 -9.72
N LEU A 224 -9.62 14.70 -8.51
CA LEU A 224 -10.02 13.37 -8.11
C LEU A 224 -11.28 12.90 -8.83
N SER A 225 -12.22 13.80 -9.17
CA SER A 225 -13.42 13.44 -9.93
C SER A 225 -13.11 12.90 -11.32
N ALA A 226 -12.10 13.42 -12.00
CA ALA A 226 -11.67 12.94 -13.32
C ALA A 226 -11.15 11.49 -13.25
N LYS A 227 -10.45 11.14 -12.17
CA LYS A 227 -9.82 9.82 -11.99
C LYS A 227 -10.76 8.76 -11.40
N PHE A 228 -11.71 9.17 -10.56
CA PHE A 228 -12.47 8.28 -9.67
C PHE A 228 -13.97 8.23 -9.95
N ARG A 229 -14.41 8.50 -11.17
CA ARG A 229 -15.83 8.40 -11.56
C ARG A 229 -16.39 6.97 -11.48
N ARG A 230 -15.53 5.95 -11.35
CA ARG A 230 -15.97 4.57 -11.38
C ARG A 230 -16.43 4.13 -9.99
N TYR A 231 -17.60 3.51 -9.92
CA TYR A 231 -18.16 2.82 -8.75
C TYR A 231 -18.29 3.66 -7.47
N PRO A 232 -18.95 4.84 -7.51
CA PRO A 232 -19.19 5.62 -6.30
C PRO A 232 -20.09 4.88 -5.29
N ASP A 233 -20.89 3.92 -5.77
CA ASP A 233 -21.92 3.22 -4.99
C ASP A 233 -21.40 1.94 -4.31
N ILE A 234 -20.13 1.59 -4.45
CA ILE A 234 -19.54 0.47 -3.69
C ILE A 234 -19.78 0.70 -2.21
N SER A 235 -20.50 -0.24 -1.58
CA SER A 235 -20.79 -0.20 -0.14
C SER A 235 -19.55 -0.58 0.66
N LEU A 236 -19.21 0.25 1.64
CA LEU A 236 -18.16 0.00 2.64
C LEU A 236 -18.78 -0.17 4.05
N GLY A 237 -20.03 -0.50 4.13
CA GLY A 237 -20.81 -0.64 5.35
C GLY A 237 -21.80 0.51 5.53
N SER A 238 -21.57 1.39 6.50
CA SER A 238 -22.43 2.55 6.77
C SER A 238 -22.25 3.71 5.78
N TYR A 239 -21.33 3.61 4.85
CA TYR A 239 -21.06 4.61 3.80
C TYR A 239 -20.62 3.95 2.49
N THR A 240 -20.57 4.74 1.42
CA THR A 240 -20.10 4.29 0.10
C THR A 240 -18.70 4.81 -0.20
N LEU A 241 -18.05 4.20 -1.18
CA LEU A 241 -16.73 4.66 -1.67
C LEU A 241 -16.81 6.11 -2.18
N GLY A 242 -17.92 6.52 -2.79
CA GLY A 242 -18.13 7.91 -3.23
C GLY A 242 -18.14 8.89 -2.07
N LYS A 243 -18.86 8.58 -0.98
CA LYS A 243 -18.85 9.41 0.25
C LYS A 243 -17.46 9.47 0.88
N PHE A 244 -16.75 8.34 0.91
CA PHE A 244 -15.37 8.31 1.40
C PHE A 244 -14.45 9.21 0.57
N ARG A 245 -14.63 9.24 -0.75
CA ARG A 245 -13.89 10.15 -1.65
C ARG A 245 -14.11 11.61 -1.29
N SER A 246 -15.37 12.00 -1.04
CA SER A 246 -15.70 13.36 -0.62
C SER A 246 -15.05 13.73 0.71
N LEU A 247 -15.09 12.84 1.71
CA LEU A 247 -14.36 13.03 2.97
C LEU A 247 -12.87 13.23 2.72
N TYR A 248 -12.27 12.39 1.85
CA TYR A 248 -10.84 12.44 1.61
C TYR A 248 -10.39 13.72 0.91
N VAL A 249 -11.21 14.29 0.01
CA VAL A 249 -11.00 15.63 -0.56
C VAL A 249 -10.91 16.67 0.54
N GLY A 250 -11.85 16.68 1.49
CA GLY A 250 -11.81 17.56 2.65
C GLY A 250 -10.57 17.36 3.52
N LEU A 251 -10.16 16.12 3.73
CA LEU A 251 -8.94 15.79 4.48
C LEU A 251 -7.69 16.31 3.77
N LEU A 252 -7.56 16.06 2.47
CA LEU A 252 -6.43 16.56 1.67
C LEU A 252 -6.34 18.09 1.72
N ALA A 253 -7.46 18.79 1.61
CA ALA A 253 -7.48 20.25 1.70
C ALA A 253 -6.98 20.76 3.06
N LEU A 254 -7.38 20.10 4.15
CA LEU A 254 -6.96 20.46 5.50
C LEU A 254 -5.46 20.20 5.74
N VAL A 255 -4.98 19.00 5.37
CA VAL A 255 -3.58 18.61 5.64
C VAL A 255 -2.61 19.31 4.71
N SER A 256 -2.96 19.50 3.43
CA SER A 256 -2.15 20.22 2.45
C SER A 256 -2.01 21.71 2.80
N ALA A 257 -3.13 22.35 3.19
CA ALA A 257 -3.07 23.73 3.66
C ALA A 257 -2.13 23.87 4.86
N HIS A 258 -2.25 22.97 5.84
CA HIS A 258 -1.43 23.00 7.05
C HIS A 258 0.05 22.79 6.73
N GLU A 259 0.39 21.75 5.97
CA GLU A 259 1.78 21.43 5.62
C GLU A 259 2.44 22.56 4.85
N HIS A 260 1.75 23.14 3.86
CA HIS A 260 2.30 24.25 3.08
C HIS A 260 2.47 25.52 3.91
N LEU A 261 1.53 25.81 4.81
CA LEU A 261 1.66 26.94 5.76
C LEU A 261 2.85 26.73 6.71
N CYS A 262 3.07 25.51 7.21
CA CYS A 262 4.24 25.17 8.00
C CYS A 262 5.53 25.38 7.22
N PHE A 263 5.57 24.94 5.97
CA PHE A 263 6.73 25.12 5.09
C PHE A 263 7.05 26.60 4.85
N LEU A 264 6.06 27.42 4.48
CA LEU A 264 6.25 28.86 4.24
C LEU A 264 6.67 29.59 5.51
N TRP A 265 6.04 29.28 6.64
CA TRP A 265 6.42 29.85 7.93
C TRP A 265 7.85 29.47 8.31
N GLY A 266 8.20 28.19 8.17
CA GLY A 266 9.52 27.65 8.50
C GLY A 266 10.65 28.32 7.74
N ARG A 267 10.43 28.63 6.46
CA ARG A 267 11.41 29.35 5.61
C ARG A 267 11.68 30.77 6.10
N SER A 268 10.70 31.43 6.66
CA SER A 268 10.78 32.85 7.05
C SER A 268 11.15 33.06 8.51
N PHE A 269 10.72 32.17 9.42
CA PHE A 269 10.76 32.42 10.85
C PHE A 269 11.31 31.24 11.68
N GLY A 270 11.63 30.12 11.07
CA GLY A 270 11.88 28.84 11.77
C GLY A 270 10.58 28.21 12.24
N LEU A 271 10.37 26.92 11.94
CA LEU A 271 9.15 26.20 12.30
C LEU A 271 9.27 25.59 13.69
N PRO A 272 8.38 25.96 14.64
CA PRO A 272 8.26 25.21 15.89
C PRO A 272 7.79 23.78 15.63
N VAL A 273 8.45 22.79 16.25
CA VAL A 273 8.12 21.38 16.04
C VAL A 273 6.68 21.04 16.46
N GLU A 274 6.13 21.78 17.42
CA GLU A 274 4.74 21.67 17.86
C GLU A 274 3.73 21.92 16.73
N SER A 275 4.15 22.56 15.65
CA SER A 275 3.30 22.88 14.50
C SER A 275 3.32 21.83 13.40
N VAL A 276 4.26 20.88 13.40
CA VAL A 276 4.39 19.87 12.32
C VAL A 276 3.27 18.83 12.29
N THR A 277 2.50 18.72 13.39
CA THR A 277 1.33 17.86 13.49
C THR A 277 0.06 18.69 13.66
N ILE A 278 -1.04 18.22 13.10
CA ILE A 278 -2.36 18.84 13.35
C ILE A 278 -2.96 18.17 14.58
N LEU A 279 -3.11 18.93 15.65
CA LEU A 279 -3.66 18.46 16.92
C LEU A 279 -4.98 19.17 17.18
N TRP A 280 -6.10 18.46 16.98
CA TRP A 280 -7.43 19.03 17.18
C TRP A 280 -8.37 18.08 17.95
N PRO A 281 -9.37 18.64 18.67
CA PRO A 281 -10.50 17.86 19.15
C PRO A 281 -11.20 17.12 18.00
N ARG A 282 -11.65 15.90 18.25
CA ARG A 282 -12.39 15.08 17.26
C ARG A 282 -13.59 15.86 16.68
N SER A 283 -14.32 16.58 17.53
CA SER A 283 -15.43 17.43 17.11
C SER A 283 -15.04 18.51 16.10
N LYS A 284 -13.83 19.07 16.22
CA LYS A 284 -13.31 20.03 15.24
C LYS A 284 -12.97 19.35 13.91
N TRP A 285 -12.38 18.15 13.95
CA TRP A 285 -12.15 17.34 12.75
C TRP A 285 -13.48 17.04 12.04
N THR A 286 -14.47 16.50 12.75
CA THR A 286 -15.80 16.20 12.18
C THR A 286 -16.42 17.46 11.55
N LYS A 287 -16.41 18.60 12.25
CA LYS A 287 -16.99 19.85 11.75
C LYS A 287 -16.30 20.34 10.47
N LEU A 288 -14.97 20.37 10.44
CA LEU A 288 -14.23 20.87 9.28
C LEU A 288 -14.34 19.91 8.09
N LEU A 289 -14.23 18.60 8.34
CA LEU A 289 -14.40 17.61 7.28
C LEU A 289 -15.81 17.65 6.70
N ALA A 290 -16.85 17.80 7.53
CA ALA A 290 -18.22 17.97 7.05
C ALA A 290 -18.35 19.21 6.14
N TYR A 291 -17.77 20.34 6.55
CA TYR A 291 -17.82 21.57 5.79
C TYR A 291 -17.13 21.46 4.41
N TYR A 292 -15.90 20.89 4.37
CA TYR A 292 -15.11 20.81 3.12
C TYR A 292 -15.49 19.63 2.22
N SER A 293 -16.13 18.60 2.75
CA SER A 293 -16.61 17.44 1.96
C SER A 293 -18.06 17.55 1.50
N GLY A 294 -18.84 18.46 2.08
CA GLY A 294 -20.28 18.56 1.87
C GLY A 294 -21.10 17.44 2.52
N LEU A 295 -20.50 16.64 3.42
CA LEU A 295 -21.15 15.55 4.15
C LEU A 295 -21.66 16.03 5.51
N THR A 296 -22.63 15.30 6.07
CA THR A 296 -23.12 15.54 7.43
C THR A 296 -22.16 14.94 8.49
N ALA A 297 -22.22 15.41 9.73
CA ALA A 297 -21.45 14.87 10.83
C ALA A 297 -21.69 13.36 11.03
N ASN A 298 -22.93 12.90 10.91
CA ASN A 298 -23.30 11.49 11.04
C ASN A 298 -22.70 10.60 9.93
N GLU A 299 -22.46 11.15 8.74
CA GLU A 299 -21.79 10.44 7.66
C GLU A 299 -20.27 10.42 7.85
N ILE A 300 -19.71 11.46 8.48
CA ILE A 300 -18.27 11.58 8.75
C ILE A 300 -17.81 10.61 9.85
N ASP A 301 -18.56 10.48 10.93
CA ASP A 301 -18.11 9.75 12.13
C ASP A 301 -17.71 8.29 11.86
N PRO A 302 -18.47 7.46 11.12
CA PRO A 302 -18.04 6.09 10.84
C PRO A 302 -16.78 6.04 9.96
N MET A 303 -16.60 6.98 9.04
CA MET A 303 -15.41 7.07 8.21
C MET A 303 -14.17 7.48 9.03
N LEU A 304 -14.33 8.42 9.98
CA LEU A 304 -13.27 8.79 10.92
C LEU A 304 -12.90 7.63 11.84
N GLN A 305 -13.89 6.82 12.25
CA GLN A 305 -13.62 5.63 13.04
C GLN A 305 -12.74 4.63 12.27
N ASP A 306 -13.04 4.38 11.00
CA ASP A 306 -12.26 3.50 10.15
C ASP A 306 -10.84 4.03 9.87
N LEU A 307 -10.62 5.34 9.90
CA LEU A 307 -9.32 6.00 9.75
C LEU A 307 -8.58 6.22 11.07
N THR A 308 -9.18 5.84 12.21
CA THR A 308 -8.58 6.03 13.53
C THR A 308 -7.65 4.89 13.87
N PHE A 309 -6.39 5.21 14.14
CA PHE A 309 -5.34 4.23 14.51
C PHE A 309 -5.68 3.53 15.82
N SER A 310 -5.52 2.22 15.83
CA SER A 310 -5.57 1.37 17.03
C SER A 310 -4.27 0.58 17.16
N ALA A 311 -3.70 0.58 18.36
CA ALA A 311 -2.48 -0.17 18.65
C ALA A 311 -2.66 -1.70 18.51
N SER A 312 -3.89 -2.21 18.63
CA SER A 312 -4.22 -3.63 18.44
C SER A 312 -4.34 -4.05 16.98
N GLN A 313 -4.36 -3.10 16.04
CA GLN A 313 -4.46 -3.38 14.61
C GLN A 313 -3.09 -3.43 13.95
N ILE A 314 -2.99 -4.18 12.84
CA ILE A 314 -1.74 -4.36 12.09
C ILE A 314 -1.41 -3.13 11.23
N GLN A 315 -2.42 -2.33 10.86
CA GLN A 315 -2.28 -1.20 9.96
C GLN A 315 -1.36 -0.12 10.54
N ASP A 316 -0.72 0.62 9.64
CA ASP A 316 0.12 1.76 9.98
C ASP A 316 -0.61 3.11 9.83
N LEU A 317 0.13 4.17 10.10
CA LEU A 317 -0.40 5.53 10.06
C LEU A 317 -0.65 6.07 8.65
N GLN A 318 -0.20 5.41 7.61
CA GLN A 318 -0.58 5.75 6.24
C GLN A 318 -2.00 5.26 5.92
N VAL A 319 -2.39 4.13 6.52
CA VAL A 319 -3.73 3.55 6.38
C VAL A 319 -4.72 4.21 7.34
N MET A 320 -4.30 4.44 8.58
CA MET A 320 -5.09 5.02 9.67
C MET A 320 -4.39 6.23 10.27
N PRO A 321 -4.50 7.43 9.64
CA PRO A 321 -3.69 8.59 10.00
C PRO A 321 -4.17 9.33 11.26
N PHE A 322 -5.37 9.04 11.78
CA PHE A 322 -5.92 9.72 12.97
C PHE A 322 -5.48 9.01 14.24
N VAL A 323 -4.50 9.58 14.95
CA VAL A 323 -3.96 9.00 16.20
C VAL A 323 -4.68 9.62 17.40
N PRO A 324 -5.48 8.84 18.16
CA PRO A 324 -6.14 9.35 19.35
C PRO A 324 -5.11 9.59 20.45
N LEU A 325 -5.15 10.77 21.07
CA LEU A 325 -4.30 11.18 22.19
C LEU A 325 -5.07 11.39 23.50
N ALA A 326 -6.30 10.95 23.54
CA ALA A 326 -7.11 10.82 24.74
C ALA A 326 -7.79 9.44 24.72
N GLU A 327 -8.05 8.84 25.88
CA GLU A 327 -8.64 7.51 25.97
C GLU A 327 -10.05 7.45 25.39
N ASP A 328 -10.81 8.53 25.55
CA ASP A 328 -12.14 8.70 24.98
C ASP A 328 -12.13 9.08 23.48
N GLY A 329 -10.93 9.18 22.88
CA GLY A 329 -10.75 9.60 21.49
C GLY A 329 -11.11 11.06 21.20
N SER A 330 -11.33 11.89 22.23
CA SER A 330 -11.76 13.29 22.07
C SER A 330 -10.70 14.20 21.48
N LEU A 331 -9.41 13.87 21.63
CA LEU A 331 -8.28 14.58 21.05
C LEU A 331 -7.54 13.70 20.05
N VAL A 332 -7.28 14.24 18.85
CA VAL A 332 -6.69 13.47 17.75
C VAL A 332 -5.57 14.26 17.08
N ALA A 333 -4.46 13.58 16.84
CA ALA A 333 -3.31 14.08 16.08
C ALA A 333 -3.24 13.44 14.69
N VAL A 334 -2.82 14.25 13.70
CA VAL A 334 -2.53 13.80 12.34
C VAL A 334 -1.19 14.39 11.89
N ALA A 335 -0.30 13.57 11.38
CA ALA A 335 0.88 14.02 10.65
C ALA A 335 0.51 14.18 9.17
N PRO A 336 0.52 15.39 8.59
CA PRO A 336 -0.03 15.70 7.27
C PRO A 336 0.53 14.85 6.12
N ALA A 337 1.80 14.51 6.17
CA ALA A 337 2.48 13.73 5.14
C ALA A 337 1.86 12.34 4.92
N PHE A 338 1.27 11.71 5.94
CA PHE A 338 0.68 10.38 5.79
C PHE A 338 -0.56 10.39 4.89
N PRO A 339 -1.59 11.21 5.12
CA PRO A 339 -2.71 11.32 4.19
C PRO A 339 -2.28 11.78 2.78
N LEU A 340 -1.32 12.71 2.67
CA LEU A 340 -0.87 13.24 1.38
C LEU A 340 -0.17 12.19 0.51
N ALA A 341 0.57 11.27 1.10
CA ALA A 341 1.26 10.19 0.38
C ALA A 341 0.42 8.91 0.24
N SER A 342 -0.82 8.89 0.77
CA SER A 342 -1.65 7.70 0.80
C SER A 342 -2.27 7.37 -0.55
N ASN A 343 -2.28 6.08 -0.90
CA ASN A 343 -3.26 5.54 -1.84
C ASN A 343 -4.56 5.26 -1.08
N TRP A 344 -5.39 6.28 -0.96
CA TRP A 344 -6.58 6.27 -0.11
C TRP A 344 -7.61 5.19 -0.50
N GLU A 345 -7.79 4.89 -1.79
CA GLU A 345 -8.71 3.84 -2.25
C GLU A 345 -8.22 2.45 -1.81
N GLU A 346 -6.95 2.13 -2.03
CA GLU A 346 -6.35 0.89 -1.56
C GLU A 346 -6.38 0.77 -0.03
N ASN A 347 -6.15 1.88 0.67
CA ASN A 347 -6.13 1.89 2.12
C ASN A 347 -7.52 1.66 2.72
N ILE A 348 -8.57 2.32 2.21
CA ILE A 348 -9.93 2.10 2.73
C ILE A 348 -10.45 0.71 2.37
N LEU A 349 -10.13 0.18 1.19
CA LEU A 349 -10.45 -1.19 0.82
C LEU A 349 -9.70 -2.20 1.70
N ARG A 350 -8.47 -1.89 2.12
CA ARG A 350 -7.72 -2.69 3.10
C ARG A 350 -8.42 -2.70 4.44
N VAL A 351 -8.81 -1.54 4.97
CA VAL A 351 -9.60 -1.44 6.20
C VAL A 351 -10.89 -2.25 6.08
N CYS A 352 -11.64 -2.08 4.99
CA CYS A 352 -12.85 -2.82 4.72
C CYS A 352 -12.63 -4.33 4.72
N SER A 353 -11.55 -4.82 4.12
CA SER A 353 -11.26 -6.26 4.06
C SER A 353 -10.97 -6.89 5.43
N TYR A 354 -10.53 -6.11 6.40
CA TYR A 354 -10.31 -6.59 7.78
C TYR A 354 -11.57 -6.49 8.63
N LEU A 355 -12.29 -5.39 8.51
CA LEU A 355 -13.45 -5.11 9.35
C LEU A 355 -14.76 -5.70 8.79
N ARG A 356 -14.85 -5.88 7.47
CA ARG A 356 -16.06 -6.27 6.73
C ARG A 356 -15.70 -7.13 5.51
N PRO A 357 -15.18 -8.35 5.71
CA PRO A 357 -14.66 -9.19 4.62
C PRO A 357 -15.72 -9.56 3.56
N GLU A 358 -16.99 -9.64 3.95
CA GLU A 358 -18.11 -9.91 3.04
C GLU A 358 -18.33 -8.77 2.04
N LEU A 359 -18.22 -7.53 2.49
CA LEU A 359 -18.33 -6.35 1.61
C LEU A 359 -17.13 -6.21 0.70
N TYR A 360 -15.95 -6.56 1.21
CA TYR A 360 -14.75 -6.59 0.39
C TYR A 360 -14.87 -7.62 -0.75
N SER A 361 -15.43 -8.80 -0.50
CA SER A 361 -15.66 -9.81 -1.53
C SER A 361 -16.57 -9.30 -2.66
N ALA A 362 -17.64 -8.58 -2.32
CA ALA A 362 -18.50 -7.95 -3.33
C ALA A 362 -17.75 -6.88 -4.15
N THR A 363 -16.86 -6.12 -3.52
CA THR A 363 -16.01 -5.14 -4.19
C THR A 363 -15.02 -5.80 -5.14
N SER A 364 -14.45 -6.95 -4.77
CA SER A 364 -13.53 -7.71 -5.61
C SER A 364 -14.18 -8.11 -6.94
N LEU A 365 -15.42 -8.61 -6.91
CA LEU A 365 -16.18 -8.96 -8.12
C LEU A 365 -16.36 -7.75 -9.05
N THR A 366 -16.68 -6.58 -8.49
CA THR A 366 -16.81 -5.35 -9.28
C THR A 366 -15.49 -4.98 -9.96
N LYS A 367 -14.36 -5.19 -9.29
CA LYS A 367 -13.02 -4.94 -9.84
C LYS A 367 -12.60 -5.96 -10.90
N GLU A 368 -13.02 -7.19 -10.78
CA GLU A 368 -12.83 -8.22 -11.83
C GLU A 368 -13.63 -7.87 -13.09
N ASP A 369 -14.84 -7.31 -12.95
CA ASP A 369 -15.60 -6.74 -14.07
C ASP A 369 -14.86 -5.58 -14.76
N GLU A 370 -14.17 -4.71 -13.99
CA GLU A 370 -13.31 -3.68 -14.58
C GLU A 370 -12.16 -4.26 -15.40
N MET A 371 -11.47 -5.27 -14.88
CA MET A 371 -10.39 -5.94 -15.59
C MET A 371 -10.90 -6.49 -16.92
N ARG A 372 -12.06 -7.14 -16.90
CA ARG A 372 -12.71 -7.69 -18.11
C ARG A 372 -13.10 -6.61 -19.11
N ALA A 373 -13.72 -5.53 -18.63
CA ALA A 373 -14.11 -4.40 -19.48
C ALA A 373 -12.89 -3.74 -20.14
N LYS A 374 -11.79 -3.58 -19.40
CA LYS A 374 -10.56 -3.01 -19.95
C LYS A 374 -9.92 -3.92 -20.99
N LEU A 375 -9.91 -5.25 -20.78
CA LEU A 375 -9.45 -6.21 -21.78
C LEU A 375 -10.27 -6.10 -23.07
N ARG A 376 -11.60 -6.00 -23.00
CA ARG A 376 -12.47 -5.82 -24.17
C ARG A 376 -12.18 -4.54 -24.95
N ASN A 377 -11.79 -3.48 -24.28
CA ASN A 377 -11.53 -2.18 -24.91
C ASN A 377 -10.14 -2.09 -25.56
N VAL A 378 -9.19 -2.88 -25.09
CA VAL A 378 -7.77 -2.78 -25.50
C VAL A 378 -7.39 -3.92 -26.46
N VAL A 379 -7.92 -5.11 -26.24
CA VAL A 379 -7.66 -6.29 -27.09
C VAL A 379 -8.65 -6.30 -28.26
N ASN A 380 -8.14 -6.01 -29.46
CA ASN A 380 -8.94 -5.85 -30.64
C ASN A 380 -8.89 -7.09 -31.58
N PHE A 381 -9.75 -7.08 -32.58
CA PHE A 381 -9.74 -8.10 -33.65
C PHE A 381 -8.30 -8.41 -34.15
N PRO A 382 -7.92 -9.67 -34.40
CA PRO A 382 -8.80 -10.84 -34.48
C PRO A 382 -9.20 -11.48 -33.13
N ARG A 383 -8.79 -10.94 -32.01
CA ARG A 383 -9.06 -11.43 -30.67
C ARG A 383 -10.37 -10.87 -30.16
N ARG A 384 -11.19 -11.73 -29.56
CA ARG A 384 -12.53 -11.36 -29.06
C ARG A 384 -12.67 -11.74 -27.58
N PRO A 385 -12.31 -10.84 -26.63
CA PRO A 385 -12.56 -11.08 -25.21
C PRO A 385 -14.07 -11.07 -24.91
N SER A 386 -14.54 -12.06 -24.18
CA SER A 386 -15.96 -12.22 -23.81
C SER A 386 -16.11 -12.89 -22.44
N GLY A 387 -17.31 -12.93 -21.87
CA GLY A 387 -17.63 -13.47 -20.54
C GLY A 387 -18.29 -12.42 -19.66
N PRO A 388 -18.67 -12.70 -18.40
CA PRO A 388 -18.58 -14.03 -17.77
C PRO A 388 -19.62 -14.99 -18.34
N TYR A 389 -19.38 -16.28 -18.16
CA TYR A 389 -20.27 -17.36 -18.59
C TYR A 389 -20.67 -18.25 -17.44
N ARG A 390 -21.97 -18.38 -17.19
CA ARG A 390 -22.51 -19.30 -16.21
C ARG A 390 -22.51 -20.72 -16.75
N LEU A 391 -21.74 -21.60 -16.13
CA LEU A 391 -21.62 -22.99 -16.53
C LEU A 391 -22.72 -23.85 -15.91
N GLY A 392 -23.26 -23.45 -14.76
CA GLY A 392 -24.33 -24.16 -14.05
C GLY A 392 -23.85 -25.39 -13.26
N ASN A 393 -24.80 -26.09 -12.63
CA ASN A 393 -24.56 -27.37 -11.96
C ASN A 393 -23.43 -27.37 -10.89
N GLY A 394 -23.25 -26.27 -10.15
CA GLY A 394 -22.21 -26.17 -9.12
C GLY A 394 -20.79 -25.98 -9.66
N VAL A 395 -20.63 -25.79 -10.96
CA VAL A 395 -19.35 -25.43 -11.57
C VAL A 395 -19.16 -23.91 -11.45
N PRO A 396 -17.97 -23.42 -11.07
CA PRO A 396 -17.68 -22.00 -11.06
C PRO A 396 -17.94 -21.37 -12.44
N ASP A 397 -18.36 -20.12 -12.46
CA ASP A 397 -18.50 -19.35 -13.68
C ASP A 397 -17.12 -19.16 -14.35
N LEU A 398 -17.08 -19.09 -15.67
CA LEU A 398 -15.87 -18.74 -16.42
C LEU A 398 -15.84 -17.23 -16.58
N ASP A 399 -14.84 -16.56 -16.03
CA ASP A 399 -14.75 -15.10 -16.01
C ASP A 399 -14.42 -14.49 -17.37
N LEU A 400 -13.51 -15.12 -18.11
CA LEU A 400 -13.00 -14.59 -19.37
C LEU A 400 -12.76 -15.69 -20.39
N LEU A 401 -13.21 -15.44 -21.62
CA LEU A 401 -12.88 -16.22 -22.81
C LEU A 401 -12.29 -15.27 -23.86
N ILE A 402 -11.15 -15.61 -24.45
CA ILE A 402 -10.58 -14.88 -25.59
C ILE A 402 -10.48 -15.85 -26.78
N GLU A 403 -11.22 -15.56 -27.84
CA GLU A 403 -11.13 -16.26 -29.09
C GLU A 403 -10.23 -15.48 -30.06
N ASP A 404 -9.12 -16.08 -30.50
CA ASP A 404 -8.32 -15.56 -31.62
C ASP A 404 -8.72 -16.32 -32.91
N THR A 405 -9.50 -15.66 -33.74
CA THR A 405 -10.07 -16.29 -34.94
C THR A 405 -9.03 -16.50 -36.05
N THR A 406 -7.94 -15.73 -36.04
CA THR A 406 -6.87 -15.84 -37.07
C THR A 406 -5.85 -16.91 -36.66
N ALA A 407 -5.39 -16.89 -35.43
CA ALA A 407 -4.45 -17.88 -34.91
C ALA A 407 -5.12 -19.22 -34.59
N ASN A 408 -6.45 -19.27 -34.55
CA ASN A 408 -7.25 -20.43 -34.15
C ASN A 408 -6.95 -20.88 -32.70
N VAL A 409 -6.78 -19.93 -31.81
CA VAL A 409 -6.42 -20.12 -30.38
C VAL A 409 -7.57 -19.73 -29.49
N LEU A 410 -7.79 -20.48 -28.41
CA LEU A 410 -8.79 -20.20 -27.40
C LEU A 410 -8.13 -20.10 -26.02
N VAL A 411 -8.42 -19.02 -25.31
CA VAL A 411 -7.99 -18.81 -23.91
C VAL A 411 -9.21 -18.80 -23.02
N LEU A 412 -9.21 -19.65 -22.00
CA LEU A 412 -10.20 -19.68 -20.94
C LEU A 412 -9.49 -19.27 -19.63
N ALA A 413 -9.94 -18.18 -19.02
CA ALA A 413 -9.23 -17.62 -17.87
C ALA A 413 -10.17 -17.31 -16.72
N GLU A 414 -9.65 -17.51 -15.52
CA GLU A 414 -10.19 -17.02 -14.26
C GLU A 414 -9.52 -15.68 -13.92
N LEU A 415 -10.32 -14.68 -13.56
CA LEU A 415 -9.82 -13.38 -13.13
C LEU A 415 -9.76 -13.33 -11.60
N LYS A 416 -8.68 -12.77 -11.07
CA LYS A 416 -8.54 -12.51 -9.63
C LYS A 416 -8.05 -11.09 -9.42
N TRP A 417 -8.80 -10.35 -8.61
CA TRP A 417 -8.42 -9.02 -8.18
C TRP A 417 -8.04 -9.01 -6.70
N PRO A 418 -6.90 -9.61 -6.31
CA PRO A 418 -6.42 -9.47 -4.95
C PRO A 418 -5.99 -8.03 -4.73
N ARG A 419 -6.22 -7.48 -3.53
CA ARG A 419 -5.61 -6.20 -3.19
C ARG A 419 -4.09 -6.37 -3.08
N LYS A 420 -3.36 -5.28 -3.36
CA LYS A 420 -1.91 -5.29 -3.22
C LYS A 420 -1.50 -5.62 -1.78
N PRO A 421 -0.67 -6.64 -1.55
CA PRO A 421 -0.24 -7.00 -0.21
C PRO A 421 0.66 -5.91 0.38
N TYR A 422 0.49 -5.67 1.68
CA TYR A 422 1.25 -4.68 2.43
C TYR A 422 2.17 -5.32 3.47
N ALA A 423 1.81 -6.50 3.97
CA ALA A 423 2.53 -7.26 4.97
C ALA A 423 2.65 -8.74 4.54
N PRO A 424 3.63 -9.50 5.07
CA PRO A 424 3.84 -10.91 4.74
C PRO A 424 2.59 -11.78 4.91
N ARG A 425 1.78 -11.53 5.93
CA ARG A 425 0.51 -12.23 6.12
C ARG A 425 -0.43 -12.06 4.92
N GLU A 426 -0.52 -10.84 4.40
CA GLU A 426 -1.38 -10.55 3.25
C GLU A 426 -0.91 -11.25 1.97
N ILE A 427 0.41 -11.48 1.82
CA ILE A 427 0.95 -12.25 0.69
C ILE A 427 0.37 -13.68 0.71
N VAL A 428 0.41 -14.36 1.86
CA VAL A 428 -0.13 -15.72 2.00
C VAL A 428 -1.65 -15.74 1.77
N GLU A 429 -2.38 -14.73 2.24
CA GLU A 429 -3.81 -14.61 1.97
C GLU A 429 -4.08 -14.45 0.46
N ARG A 430 -3.25 -13.66 -0.24
CA ARG A 430 -3.37 -13.51 -1.71
C ARG A 430 -3.03 -14.80 -2.46
N ASP A 431 -1.98 -15.51 -2.04
CA ASP A 431 -1.67 -16.82 -2.57
C ASP A 431 -2.87 -17.77 -2.47
N SER A 432 -3.54 -17.77 -1.34
CA SER A 432 -4.76 -18.57 -1.14
C SER A 432 -5.88 -18.18 -2.10
N GLU A 433 -6.09 -16.89 -2.37
CA GLU A 433 -7.09 -16.41 -3.34
C GLU A 433 -6.76 -16.86 -4.77
N ILE A 434 -5.48 -16.80 -5.16
CA ILE A 434 -5.05 -17.25 -6.48
C ILE A 434 -5.15 -18.77 -6.63
N ARG A 435 -4.81 -19.55 -5.58
CA ARG A 435 -4.99 -21.00 -5.57
C ARG A 435 -6.46 -21.41 -5.70
N LYS A 436 -7.40 -20.62 -5.16
CA LYS A 436 -8.83 -20.80 -5.45
C LYS A 436 -9.12 -20.61 -6.94
N GLY A 437 -8.54 -19.57 -7.59
CA GLY A 437 -8.65 -19.38 -9.03
C GLY A 437 -8.12 -20.57 -9.83
N VAL A 438 -6.98 -21.14 -9.44
CA VAL A 438 -6.44 -22.37 -10.03
C VAL A 438 -7.42 -23.54 -9.89
N SER A 439 -8.07 -23.67 -8.74
CA SER A 439 -9.08 -24.71 -8.52
C SER A 439 -10.34 -24.51 -9.35
N GLN A 440 -10.75 -23.25 -9.53
CA GLN A 440 -11.89 -22.86 -10.37
C GLN A 440 -11.62 -23.17 -11.85
N ILE A 441 -10.48 -22.75 -12.40
CA ILE A 441 -10.15 -23.04 -13.80
C ILE A 441 -9.96 -24.55 -14.06
N ARG A 442 -9.52 -25.33 -13.06
CA ARG A 442 -9.49 -26.80 -13.11
C ARG A 442 -10.90 -27.38 -13.26
N ALA A 443 -11.85 -26.88 -12.49
CA ALA A 443 -13.25 -27.29 -12.58
C ALA A 443 -13.86 -26.93 -13.93
N VAL A 444 -13.55 -25.74 -14.46
CA VAL A 444 -13.94 -25.31 -15.81
C VAL A 444 -13.39 -26.26 -16.88
N LYS A 445 -12.09 -26.61 -16.82
CA LYS A 445 -11.46 -27.57 -17.75
C LYS A 445 -12.16 -28.92 -17.74
N LYS A 446 -12.47 -29.48 -16.56
CA LYS A 446 -13.21 -30.71 -16.41
C LYS A 446 -14.61 -30.64 -17.01
N PHE A 447 -15.32 -29.51 -16.75
CA PHE A 447 -16.65 -29.28 -17.28
C PHE A 447 -16.65 -29.22 -18.82
N VAL A 448 -15.71 -28.47 -19.41
CA VAL A 448 -15.55 -28.35 -20.87
C VAL A 448 -15.29 -29.72 -21.50
N SER A 449 -14.42 -30.52 -20.91
CA SER A 449 -14.13 -31.88 -21.39
C SER A 449 -15.36 -32.80 -21.34
N ALA A 450 -16.19 -32.67 -20.28
CA ALA A 450 -17.41 -33.49 -20.13
C ALA A 450 -18.59 -32.98 -20.98
N ASN A 451 -18.58 -31.69 -21.40
CA ASN A 451 -19.67 -31.05 -22.13
C ASN A 451 -19.15 -30.34 -23.37
N PRO A 452 -18.60 -31.04 -24.36
CA PRO A 452 -17.87 -30.44 -25.50
C PRO A 452 -18.71 -29.50 -26.34
N ARG A 453 -20.04 -29.67 -26.35
CA ARG A 453 -20.97 -28.83 -27.14
C ARG A 453 -21.48 -27.60 -26.39
N PHE A 454 -21.23 -27.47 -25.11
CA PHE A 454 -21.85 -26.44 -24.26
C PHE A 454 -21.72 -25.02 -24.84
N PHE A 455 -20.52 -24.62 -25.22
CA PHE A 455 -20.28 -23.26 -25.75
C PHE A 455 -20.92 -23.03 -27.14
N VAL A 456 -21.00 -24.08 -27.97
CA VAL A 456 -21.64 -24.01 -29.27
C VAL A 456 -23.16 -23.96 -29.14
N ASP A 457 -23.73 -24.84 -28.31
CA ASP A 457 -25.18 -24.91 -28.08
C ASP A 457 -25.73 -23.61 -27.47
N ARG A 458 -24.91 -22.92 -26.66
CA ARG A 458 -25.19 -21.59 -26.11
C ARG A 458 -24.81 -20.42 -27.01
N LYS A 459 -24.29 -20.70 -28.22
CA LYS A 459 -23.82 -19.69 -29.16
C LYS A 459 -22.72 -18.76 -28.62
N TYR A 460 -21.93 -19.25 -27.66
CA TYR A 460 -20.77 -18.54 -27.13
C TYR A 460 -19.55 -18.68 -28.03
N LEU A 461 -19.40 -19.82 -28.70
CA LEU A 461 -18.37 -20.10 -29.67
C LEU A 461 -18.98 -20.61 -30.98
N PRO A 462 -18.33 -20.33 -32.15
CA PRO A 462 -18.79 -20.79 -33.44
C PRO A 462 -18.53 -22.29 -33.69
N LYS A 463 -17.61 -22.90 -32.94
CA LYS A 463 -17.16 -24.30 -33.09
C LYS A 463 -16.81 -24.92 -31.75
N LEU A 464 -16.58 -26.24 -31.74
CA LEU A 464 -16.21 -26.97 -30.55
C LEU A 464 -14.85 -26.52 -30.04
N VAL A 465 -14.66 -26.59 -28.68
CA VAL A 465 -13.37 -26.26 -28.05
C VAL A 465 -12.24 -27.13 -28.60
N SER A 466 -12.51 -28.38 -28.96
CA SER A 466 -11.55 -29.32 -29.54
C SER A 466 -11.15 -28.99 -30.98
N GLU A 467 -11.83 -28.08 -31.66
CA GLU A 467 -11.52 -27.66 -33.03
C GLU A 467 -10.57 -26.46 -33.10
N TYR A 468 -10.20 -25.90 -31.95
CA TYR A 468 -9.13 -24.90 -31.85
C TYR A 468 -7.77 -25.61 -31.89
N SER A 469 -6.79 -25.01 -32.57
CA SER A 469 -5.42 -25.56 -32.64
C SER A 469 -4.70 -25.54 -31.30
N GLU A 470 -5.00 -24.53 -30.50
CA GLU A 470 -4.47 -24.39 -29.13
C GLU A 470 -5.59 -23.96 -28.19
N VAL A 471 -5.66 -24.60 -27.01
CA VAL A 471 -6.59 -24.23 -25.94
C VAL A 471 -5.81 -24.04 -24.64
N HIS A 472 -5.85 -22.82 -24.13
CA HIS A 472 -5.13 -22.45 -22.93
C HIS A 472 -6.08 -22.18 -21.77
N TYR A 473 -5.72 -22.71 -20.59
CA TYR A 473 -6.40 -22.46 -19.32
C TYR A 473 -5.43 -21.72 -18.40
N CYS A 474 -5.82 -20.58 -17.86
CA CYS A 474 -4.93 -19.77 -17.01
C CYS A 474 -5.69 -19.00 -15.92
N VAL A 475 -4.95 -18.45 -14.98
CA VAL A 475 -5.44 -17.46 -14.01
C VAL A 475 -4.78 -16.13 -14.34
N ILE A 476 -5.56 -15.06 -14.38
CA ILE A 476 -5.05 -13.69 -14.55
C ILE A 476 -5.27 -12.95 -13.24
N SER A 477 -4.17 -12.60 -12.59
CA SER A 477 -4.18 -11.92 -11.30
C SER A 477 -3.76 -10.46 -11.45
N ARG A 478 -4.35 -9.55 -10.69
CA ARG A 478 -4.01 -8.11 -10.74
C ARG A 478 -2.50 -7.88 -10.62
N ASP A 479 -1.89 -8.03 -9.50
CA ASP A 479 -0.48 -7.67 -9.25
C ASP A 479 0.27 -8.77 -8.48
N HIS A 480 -0.36 -9.90 -8.25
CA HIS A 480 0.19 -10.93 -7.41
C HIS A 480 0.51 -12.20 -8.21
N LEU A 481 1.69 -12.72 -7.98
CA LEU A 481 2.17 -13.98 -8.51
C LEU A 481 2.43 -14.93 -7.36
N ILE A 482 2.07 -16.17 -7.53
CA ILE A 482 2.61 -17.27 -6.70
C ILE A 482 3.88 -17.73 -7.41
N ALA A 483 4.92 -18.10 -6.64
CA ALA A 483 6.07 -18.79 -7.20
C ALA A 483 5.60 -19.97 -8.05
N THR A 484 5.97 -19.99 -9.32
CA THR A 484 5.28 -20.74 -10.38
C THR A 484 5.54 -22.23 -10.36
N GLU A 485 6.47 -22.73 -9.55
CA GLU A 485 6.91 -24.13 -9.57
C GLU A 485 5.84 -25.17 -9.21
N SER A 486 4.67 -24.76 -8.70
CA SER A 486 3.64 -25.68 -8.23
C SER A 486 2.26 -25.52 -8.88
N SER A 487 2.11 -24.68 -9.92
CA SER A 487 0.78 -24.46 -10.51
C SER A 487 0.54 -25.31 -11.76
N GLU A 488 -0.54 -26.12 -11.76
CA GLU A 488 -1.00 -26.88 -12.93
C GLU A 488 -1.36 -25.96 -14.12
N PHE A 489 -1.72 -24.72 -13.84
CA PHE A 489 -2.08 -23.71 -14.84
C PHE A 489 -1.22 -22.46 -14.67
N PRO A 490 -0.83 -21.79 -15.75
CA PRO A 490 -0.07 -20.57 -15.67
C PRO A 490 -0.88 -19.46 -14.97
N ILE A 491 -0.16 -18.63 -14.22
CA ILE A 491 -0.70 -17.47 -13.51
C ILE A 491 -0.02 -16.23 -14.12
N PHE A 492 -0.80 -15.34 -14.74
CA PHE A 492 -0.29 -14.15 -15.38
C PHE A 492 -0.70 -12.89 -14.62
N PRO A 493 0.22 -11.94 -14.40
CA PRO A 493 -0.19 -10.63 -13.91
C PRO A 493 -0.98 -9.88 -14.98
N TYR A 494 -2.03 -9.21 -14.54
CA TYR A 494 -2.98 -8.55 -15.44
C TYR A 494 -2.32 -7.48 -16.34
N ASP A 495 -1.41 -6.68 -15.80
CA ASP A 495 -0.70 -5.64 -16.54
C ASP A 495 0.19 -6.23 -17.65
N ALA A 496 0.97 -7.28 -17.33
CA ALA A 496 1.77 -7.98 -18.32
C ALA A 496 0.90 -8.67 -19.38
N PHE A 497 -0.17 -9.34 -18.96
CA PHE A 497 -1.12 -9.99 -19.86
C PHE A 497 -1.78 -8.99 -20.81
N LEU A 498 -2.25 -7.86 -20.28
CA LEU A 498 -2.89 -6.81 -21.06
C LEU A 498 -1.91 -6.18 -22.06
N ALA A 499 -0.68 -5.87 -21.64
CA ALA A 499 0.34 -5.29 -22.48
C ALA A 499 0.68 -6.22 -23.65
N GLU A 500 0.91 -7.49 -23.34
CA GLU A 500 1.32 -8.47 -24.34
C GLU A 500 0.18 -8.81 -25.33
N MET A 501 -1.05 -8.99 -24.81
CA MET A 501 -2.22 -9.19 -25.65
C MET A 501 -2.55 -7.99 -26.56
N SER A 502 -2.06 -6.80 -26.22
CA SER A 502 -2.26 -5.59 -27.02
C SER A 502 -1.18 -5.39 -28.09
N SER A 503 0.04 -5.87 -27.85
CA SER A 503 1.23 -5.60 -28.67
C SER A 503 1.65 -6.77 -29.56
N SER A 504 1.43 -8.02 -29.12
CA SER A 504 1.83 -9.21 -29.87
C SER A 504 1.01 -9.43 -31.14
N LYS A 505 1.65 -10.01 -32.14
CA LYS A 505 1.07 -10.33 -33.45
C LYS A 505 -0.15 -11.27 -33.32
N ASP A 506 -0.06 -12.29 -32.49
CA ASP A 506 -1.09 -13.31 -32.28
C ASP A 506 -1.08 -13.78 -30.79
N THR A 507 -2.16 -14.47 -30.41
CA THR A 507 -2.35 -14.95 -29.03
C THR A 507 -1.35 -16.03 -28.63
N SER A 508 -0.94 -16.92 -29.56
CA SER A 508 0.03 -17.97 -29.26
C SER A 508 1.40 -17.37 -28.90
N SER A 509 1.86 -16.38 -29.69
CA SER A 509 3.09 -15.64 -29.41
C SER A 509 3.04 -14.90 -28.08
N ALA A 510 1.92 -14.24 -27.77
CA ALA A 510 1.71 -13.58 -26.47
C ALA A 510 1.85 -14.54 -25.29
N LEU A 511 1.16 -15.69 -25.38
CA LEU A 511 1.20 -16.70 -24.32
C LEU A 511 2.56 -17.38 -24.19
N LYS A 512 3.27 -17.61 -25.29
CA LYS A 512 4.67 -18.12 -25.25
C LYS A 512 5.58 -17.17 -24.51
N PHE A 513 5.52 -15.88 -24.80
CA PHE A 513 6.30 -14.87 -24.08
C PHE A 513 5.93 -14.80 -22.61
N LEU A 514 4.64 -14.79 -22.28
CA LEU A 514 4.19 -14.77 -20.87
C LEU A 514 4.63 -16.01 -20.08
N ASN A 515 4.67 -17.20 -20.73
CA ASN A 515 5.13 -18.43 -20.12
C ASN A 515 6.66 -18.52 -19.98
N SER A 516 7.45 -17.80 -20.79
CA SER A 516 8.91 -17.80 -20.67
C SER A 516 9.44 -17.07 -19.43
N ALA A 517 8.60 -16.28 -18.77
CA ALA A 517 8.99 -15.37 -17.69
C ALA A 517 10.05 -14.32 -18.09
N ASP A 518 10.33 -14.11 -19.39
CA ASP A 518 11.29 -13.10 -19.86
C ASP A 518 10.83 -11.67 -19.59
N TRP A 519 9.54 -11.48 -19.37
CA TRP A 519 8.90 -10.23 -18.94
C TRP A 519 9.15 -9.89 -17.46
N LEU A 520 9.66 -10.80 -16.65
CA LEU A 520 10.02 -10.49 -15.25
C LEU A 520 11.27 -9.61 -15.19
N PRO A 521 11.37 -8.72 -14.19
CA PRO A 521 12.53 -7.84 -14.06
C PRO A 521 13.82 -8.63 -13.89
N VAL A 522 14.91 -8.13 -14.45
CA VAL A 522 16.23 -8.76 -14.46
C VAL A 522 17.21 -7.92 -13.63
N GLU A 523 17.92 -8.56 -12.69
CA GLU A 523 18.95 -7.89 -11.90
C GLU A 523 20.08 -7.37 -12.79
N GLY A 524 20.59 -6.19 -12.47
CA GLY A 524 21.60 -5.50 -13.29
C GLY A 524 21.04 -4.74 -14.49
N LYS A 525 19.83 -5.10 -14.97
CA LYS A 525 19.13 -4.41 -16.08
C LYS A 525 18.00 -3.52 -15.54
N ASP A 526 17.03 -4.09 -14.85
CA ASP A 526 15.83 -3.40 -14.39
C ASP A 526 15.93 -2.99 -12.92
N TYR A 527 16.71 -3.70 -12.13
CA TYR A 527 16.96 -3.39 -10.71
C TYR A 527 18.36 -3.80 -10.28
N ILE A 528 18.74 -3.29 -9.11
CA ILE A 528 19.89 -3.75 -8.34
C ILE A 528 19.43 -4.24 -6.97
N SER A 529 20.04 -5.31 -6.44
CA SER A 529 19.83 -5.71 -5.07
C SER A 529 20.87 -5.09 -4.15
N GLN A 530 20.44 -4.65 -2.98
CA GLN A 530 21.29 -4.07 -1.95
C GLN A 530 20.91 -4.64 -0.58
N TRP A 531 21.91 -4.93 0.23
CA TRP A 531 21.70 -5.34 1.61
C TRP A 531 21.54 -4.13 2.52
N ILE A 532 20.43 -4.07 3.24
CA ILE A 532 20.25 -3.12 4.34
C ILE A 532 20.49 -3.82 5.67
N THR A 533 21.20 -3.12 6.56
CA THR A 533 21.50 -3.62 7.91
C THR A 533 20.59 -2.94 8.91
N ASN A 534 19.82 -3.74 9.65
CA ASN A 534 18.97 -3.28 10.74
C ASN A 534 19.44 -3.95 12.05
N ARG A 535 19.34 -3.24 13.18
CA ARG A 535 19.82 -3.72 14.47
C ARG A 535 18.79 -3.48 15.55
N ALA A 536 18.47 -4.52 16.33
CA ALA A 536 17.56 -4.41 17.45
C ALA A 536 18.01 -5.32 18.60
N ALA A 537 18.19 -4.80 19.81
CA ALA A 537 18.58 -5.55 21.02
C ALA A 537 19.83 -6.45 20.82
N GLY A 538 20.83 -6.00 20.06
CA GLY A 538 22.05 -6.77 19.78
C GLY A 538 21.90 -7.82 18.66
N VAL A 539 20.72 -7.97 18.08
CA VAL A 539 20.50 -8.78 16.88
C VAL A 539 20.69 -7.90 15.64
N THR A 540 21.40 -8.44 14.65
CA THR A 540 21.58 -7.81 13.34
C THR A 540 20.81 -8.60 12.28
N VAL A 541 20.02 -7.91 11.48
CA VAL A 541 19.32 -8.46 10.32
C VAL A 541 19.82 -7.78 9.06
N LEU A 542 20.20 -8.57 8.08
CA LEU A 542 20.51 -8.15 6.73
C LEU A 542 19.32 -8.48 5.83
N SER A 543 18.63 -7.45 5.35
CA SER A 543 17.46 -7.57 4.49
C SER A 543 17.79 -7.24 3.05
N GLU A 544 17.30 -8.01 2.10
CA GLU A 544 17.49 -7.76 0.67
C GLU A 544 16.47 -6.70 0.17
N LEU A 545 16.99 -5.58 -0.29
CA LEU A 545 16.21 -4.50 -0.90
C LEU A 545 16.45 -4.48 -2.41
N PHE A 546 15.37 -4.44 -3.19
CA PHE A 546 15.41 -4.22 -4.64
C PHE A 546 15.19 -2.75 -4.95
N LEU A 547 16.14 -2.14 -5.64
CA LEU A 547 16.09 -0.75 -6.06
C LEU A 547 15.93 -0.70 -7.58
N LEU A 548 14.99 0.12 -8.06
CA LEU A 548 14.84 0.38 -9.48
C LEU A 548 16.17 0.96 -10.01
N LYS A 549 16.71 0.38 -11.08
CA LYS A 549 17.86 0.95 -11.76
C LYS A 549 17.36 2.15 -12.58
N GLU A 550 17.63 3.36 -12.08
CA GLU A 550 17.38 4.57 -12.86
C GLU A 550 18.33 4.59 -14.07
N SER A 551 17.80 4.82 -15.26
CA SER A 551 18.61 5.05 -16.45
C SER A 551 19.51 6.27 -16.19
N ASP A 552 20.82 6.02 -16.02
CA ASP A 552 21.96 6.98 -16.07
C ASP A 552 21.95 8.20 -15.15
N ALA A 553 21.18 8.25 -14.07
CA ALA A 553 21.39 9.27 -13.03
C ALA A 553 22.38 8.76 -11.96
N PRO A 554 23.48 9.48 -11.66
CA PRO A 554 24.44 9.06 -10.65
C PRO A 554 23.75 8.99 -9.28
N ILE A 555 23.83 7.81 -8.65
CA ILE A 555 23.39 7.60 -7.28
C ILE A 555 24.25 8.48 -6.38
N ALA A 556 23.69 9.56 -5.87
CA ALA A 556 24.33 10.31 -4.79
C ALA A 556 24.38 9.39 -3.56
N THR A 557 25.51 8.78 -3.34
CA THR A 557 25.84 8.07 -2.10
C THR A 557 25.87 9.11 -0.98
N SER A 558 24.78 9.25 -0.25
CA SER A 558 24.81 9.94 1.05
C SER A 558 25.53 9.04 2.04
N GLN A 559 26.76 9.43 2.39
CA GLN A 559 27.48 8.95 3.56
C GLN A 559 26.77 9.28 4.86
#